data_49d8e4d0ad823a1b2c0f1b2640e51464
#
_entry.id   49d8e4d0ad823a1b2c0f1b2640e51464
#
_cell.length_a   1.000
_cell.length_b   1.000
_cell.length_c   1.000
_cell.angle_alpha   90.00
_cell.angle_beta   90.00
_cell.angle_gamma   90.00
#
_symmetry.space_group_name_H-M   'P 1'
#
loop_
_entity.id
_entity.type
_entity.pdbx_description
1 polymer ?
#
loop_
_entity_poly.entity_id
_entity_poly.type
_entity_poly.pdbx_seq_one_letter_code
_entity_poly.pdbx_strand_id
1 'polypeptide(L)'
;KRLRGTPMHVASYFIGKSILVFVSMAIQVLLLLAAGMIFFGVELPTDPYKWLTFTWLIILGSAASTALGIAFAAVPKSGRGASAVVSPVVIVLQFFSGVFFIFTTLPSWMQHFAAIFPLKWLTQGMRSVFLPDSFATQEAAKSWEINKIAIILIAWLIAGVFISLKTFKWTKE
;
A
#
# COMPACT_ATOMS: atom_id res chain seq x y z
N LYS A 1 -20.73 11.29 13.58
CA LYS A 1 -21.36 11.85 14.81
C LYS A 1 -21.85 10.75 15.76
N ARG A 2 -22.37 9.60 15.30
CA ARG A 2 -22.95 8.54 16.18
C ARG A 2 -21.93 7.74 17.00
N LEU A 3 -20.69 7.63 16.52
CA LEU A 3 -19.61 6.91 17.24
C LEU A 3 -19.00 7.70 18.41
N ARG A 4 -19.26 9.02 18.49
CA ARG A 4 -18.77 9.90 19.57
C ARG A 4 -19.46 9.67 20.92
N GLY A 5 -20.61 8.99 20.93
CA GLY A 5 -21.40 8.70 22.16
C GLY A 5 -21.08 7.38 22.82
N THR A 6 -20.24 6.54 22.21
CA THR A 6 -19.84 5.25 22.79
C THR A 6 -18.40 5.33 23.32
N PRO A 7 -18.11 4.81 24.51
CA PRO A 7 -16.75 4.75 25.06
C PRO A 7 -15.94 3.68 24.32
N MET A 8 -15.63 3.92 23.04
CA MET A 8 -14.82 3.01 22.25
C MET A 8 -13.34 3.31 22.45
N HIS A 9 -12.55 2.28 22.73
CA HIS A 9 -11.10 2.39 22.71
C HIS A 9 -10.61 2.74 21.29
N VAL A 10 -9.63 3.65 21.20
CA VAL A 10 -8.99 4.04 19.93
C VAL A 10 -8.52 2.82 19.15
N ALA A 11 -7.97 1.83 19.85
CA ALA A 11 -7.53 0.56 19.26
C ALA A 11 -8.66 -0.18 18.51
N SER A 12 -9.89 -0.20 19.05
CA SER A 12 -11.04 -0.85 18.40
C SER A 12 -11.40 -0.21 17.05
N TYR A 13 -11.27 1.13 16.96
CA TYR A 13 -11.47 1.84 15.70
C TYR A 13 -10.41 1.44 14.66
N PHE A 14 -9.13 1.41 15.05
CA PHE A 14 -8.02 1.03 14.17
C PHE A 14 -8.18 -0.42 13.68
N ILE A 15 -8.46 -1.34 14.60
CA ILE A 15 -8.65 -2.76 14.26
C ILE A 15 -9.83 -2.93 13.30
N GLY A 16 -10.99 -2.34 13.62
CA GLY A 16 -12.17 -2.43 12.75
C GLY A 16 -11.94 -1.85 11.37
N LYS A 17 -11.22 -0.73 11.28
CA LYS A 17 -10.86 -0.12 10.00
C LYS A 17 -9.88 -0.99 9.21
N SER A 18 -8.87 -1.56 9.87
CA SER A 18 -7.90 -2.46 9.24
C SER A 18 -8.56 -3.74 8.73
N ILE A 19 -9.47 -4.35 9.49
CA ILE A 19 -10.22 -5.54 9.05
C ILE A 19 -11.06 -5.21 7.81
N LEU A 20 -11.78 -4.09 7.81
CA LEU A 20 -12.59 -3.68 6.66
C LEU A 20 -11.75 -3.50 5.41
N VAL A 21 -10.60 -2.82 5.53
CA VAL A 21 -9.67 -2.60 4.41
C VAL A 21 -9.11 -3.93 3.92
N PHE A 22 -8.69 -4.80 4.84
CA PHE A 22 -8.12 -6.10 4.49
C PHE A 22 -9.13 -6.99 3.76
N VAL A 23 -10.36 -7.10 4.25
CA VAL A 23 -11.42 -7.90 3.61
C VAL A 23 -11.76 -7.34 2.24
N SER A 24 -11.95 -6.02 2.13
CA SER A 24 -12.25 -5.37 0.85
C SER A 24 -11.14 -5.59 -0.17
N MET A 25 -9.88 -5.46 0.26
CA MET A 25 -8.71 -5.67 -0.58
C MET A 25 -8.60 -7.15 -1.01
N ALA A 26 -8.82 -8.08 -0.09
CA ALA A 26 -8.77 -9.52 -0.42
C ALA A 26 -9.78 -9.88 -1.50
N ILE A 27 -11.02 -9.38 -1.38
CA ILE A 27 -12.06 -9.58 -2.41
C ILE A 27 -11.63 -8.98 -3.75
N GLN A 28 -11.12 -7.74 -3.76
CA GLN A 28 -10.66 -7.06 -4.98
C GLN A 28 -9.51 -7.80 -5.65
N VAL A 29 -8.54 -8.27 -4.87
CA VAL A 29 -7.40 -9.04 -5.38
C VAL A 29 -7.85 -10.37 -5.97
N LEU A 30 -8.74 -11.10 -5.30
CA LEU A 30 -9.30 -12.35 -5.82
C LEU A 30 -10.05 -12.13 -7.14
N LEU A 31 -10.87 -11.09 -7.22
CA LEU A 31 -11.59 -10.74 -8.46
C LEU A 31 -10.61 -10.35 -9.57
N LEU A 32 -9.55 -9.60 -9.25
CA LEU A 32 -8.54 -9.21 -10.23
C LEU A 32 -7.77 -10.42 -10.76
N LEU A 33 -7.35 -11.33 -9.89
CA LEU A 33 -6.67 -12.56 -10.28
C LEU A 33 -7.58 -13.43 -11.13
N ALA A 34 -8.84 -13.62 -10.73
CA ALA A 34 -9.81 -14.38 -11.51
C ALA A 34 -10.04 -13.76 -12.90
N ALA A 35 -10.20 -12.46 -12.98
CA ALA A 35 -10.33 -11.75 -14.25
C ALA A 35 -9.05 -11.88 -15.11
N GLY A 36 -7.87 -11.75 -14.51
CA GLY A 36 -6.59 -11.94 -15.19
C GLY A 36 -6.45 -13.34 -15.81
N MET A 37 -6.82 -14.36 -15.07
CA MET A 37 -6.81 -15.75 -15.55
C MET A 37 -7.82 -15.98 -16.68
N ILE A 38 -9.07 -15.53 -16.50
CA ILE A 38 -10.18 -15.83 -17.43
C ILE A 38 -10.04 -15.03 -18.73
N PHE A 39 -9.73 -13.74 -18.65
CA PHE A 39 -9.75 -12.86 -19.81
C PHE A 39 -8.39 -12.68 -20.48
N PHE A 40 -7.30 -12.80 -19.72
CA PHE A 40 -5.94 -12.50 -20.20
C PHE A 40 -5.02 -13.71 -20.19
N GLY A 41 -5.48 -14.88 -19.70
CA GLY A 41 -4.66 -16.08 -19.64
C GLY A 41 -3.42 -15.94 -18.72
N VAL A 42 -3.50 -15.10 -17.69
CA VAL A 42 -2.41 -14.90 -16.76
C VAL A 42 -2.14 -16.19 -15.99
N GLU A 43 -0.92 -16.70 -16.10
CA GLU A 43 -0.49 -17.86 -15.34
C GLU A 43 -0.15 -17.46 -13.90
N LEU A 44 -0.74 -18.19 -12.95
CA LEU A 44 -0.41 -17.99 -11.53
C LEU A 44 0.95 -18.61 -11.20
N PRO A 45 1.69 -18.03 -10.25
CA PRO A 45 2.95 -18.59 -9.81
C PRO A 45 2.77 -20.01 -9.27
N THR A 46 3.61 -20.94 -9.72
CA THR A 46 3.64 -22.31 -9.23
C THR A 46 4.54 -22.48 -8.01
N ASP A 47 5.43 -21.53 -7.77
CA ASP A 47 6.39 -21.55 -6.66
C ASP A 47 5.70 -21.13 -5.34
N PRO A 48 5.71 -21.99 -4.30
CA PRO A 48 5.18 -21.66 -2.98
C PRO A 48 5.82 -20.42 -2.34
N TYR A 49 7.08 -20.13 -2.62
CA TYR A 49 7.75 -18.93 -2.10
C TYR A 49 7.17 -17.63 -2.65
N LYS A 50 6.71 -17.64 -3.90
CA LYS A 50 6.03 -16.49 -4.50
C LYS A 50 4.68 -16.23 -3.82
N TRP A 51 3.95 -17.28 -3.45
CA TRP A 51 2.71 -17.16 -2.68
C TRP A 51 2.94 -16.68 -1.24
N LEU A 52 4.00 -17.15 -0.59
CA LEU A 52 4.41 -16.62 0.71
C LEU A 52 4.73 -15.12 0.61
N THR A 53 5.49 -14.74 -0.41
CA THR A 53 5.83 -13.34 -0.69
C THR A 53 4.57 -12.50 -0.95
N PHE A 54 3.66 -12.99 -1.76
CA PHE A 54 2.37 -12.36 -2.02
C PHE A 54 1.58 -12.12 -0.72
N THR A 55 1.48 -13.13 0.12
CA THR A 55 0.69 -13.09 1.36
C THR A 55 1.22 -12.03 2.32
N TRP A 56 2.53 -12.00 2.61
CA TRP A 56 3.07 -11.01 3.52
C TRP A 56 3.07 -9.60 2.91
N LEU A 57 3.25 -9.46 1.60
CA LEU A 57 3.11 -8.16 0.90
C LEU A 57 1.70 -7.59 1.06
N ILE A 58 0.68 -8.42 0.89
CA ILE A 58 -0.72 -8.01 1.08
C ILE A 58 -0.97 -7.59 2.53
N ILE A 59 -0.57 -8.40 3.50
CA ILE A 59 -0.79 -8.11 4.92
C ILE A 59 -0.04 -6.84 5.33
N LEU A 60 1.26 -6.77 5.05
CA LEU A 60 2.10 -5.65 5.45
C LEU A 60 1.76 -4.38 4.67
N GLY A 61 1.53 -4.50 3.36
CA GLY A 61 1.14 -3.38 2.50
C GLY A 61 -0.20 -2.79 2.89
N SER A 62 -1.22 -3.62 3.18
CA SER A 62 -2.52 -3.13 3.64
C SER A 62 -2.44 -2.48 5.02
N ALA A 63 -1.67 -3.05 5.94
CA ALA A 63 -1.47 -2.49 7.27
C ALA A 63 -0.78 -1.11 7.18
N ALA A 64 0.32 -1.01 6.41
CA ALA A 64 1.04 0.24 6.21
C ALA A 64 0.17 1.30 5.52
N SER A 65 -0.58 0.91 4.47
CA SER A 65 -1.49 1.81 3.76
C SER A 65 -2.64 2.29 4.64
N THR A 66 -3.19 1.41 5.49
CA THR A 66 -4.24 1.79 6.44
C THR A 66 -3.72 2.77 7.48
N ALA A 67 -2.54 2.51 8.05
CA ALA A 67 -1.92 3.40 9.03
C ALA A 67 -1.64 4.78 8.43
N LEU A 68 -1.11 4.83 7.20
CA LEU A 68 -0.90 6.08 6.47
C LEU A 68 -2.23 6.78 6.14
N GLY A 69 -3.25 6.05 5.70
CA GLY A 69 -4.57 6.61 5.40
C GLY A 69 -5.19 7.28 6.62
N ILE A 70 -5.06 6.68 7.81
CA ILE A 70 -5.54 7.27 9.07
C ILE A 70 -4.71 8.50 9.45
N ALA A 71 -3.39 8.46 9.28
CA ALA A 71 -2.52 9.62 9.52
C ALA A 71 -2.87 10.79 8.57
N PHE A 72 -3.09 10.52 7.30
CA PHE A 72 -3.50 11.52 6.32
C PHE A 72 -4.93 12.05 6.54
N ALA A 73 -5.82 11.27 7.13
CA ALA A 73 -7.18 11.70 7.45
C ALA A 73 -7.23 12.87 8.45
N ALA A 74 -6.15 13.11 9.18
CA ALA A 74 -6.02 14.24 10.10
C ALA A 74 -5.60 15.57 9.40
N VAL A 75 -5.14 15.52 8.15
CA VAL A 75 -4.64 16.69 7.42
C VAL A 75 -5.78 17.61 6.90
N PRO A 76 -6.87 17.09 6.32
CA PRO A 76 -7.94 17.94 5.82
C PRO A 76 -8.80 18.49 6.96
N LYS A 77 -9.11 19.78 6.90
CA LYS A 77 -10.00 20.46 7.88
C LYS A 77 -11.46 20.00 7.81
N SER A 78 -11.88 19.33 6.74
CA SER A 78 -13.25 18.82 6.56
C SER A 78 -13.25 17.46 5.85
N GLY A 79 -14.19 16.57 6.21
CA GLY A 79 -14.34 15.26 5.56
C GLY A 79 -14.64 15.35 4.05
N ARG A 80 -15.28 16.43 3.58
CA ARG A 80 -15.53 16.67 2.15
C ARG A 80 -14.27 17.07 1.39
N GLY A 81 -13.30 17.73 2.03
CA GLY A 81 -12.02 18.11 1.44
C GLY A 81 -10.98 16.98 1.44
N ALA A 82 -11.22 15.90 2.17
CA ALA A 82 -10.23 14.84 2.32
C ALA A 82 -9.90 14.16 0.98
N SER A 83 -10.90 13.78 0.20
CA SER A 83 -10.69 13.16 -1.11
C SER A 83 -10.03 14.12 -2.10
N ALA A 84 -10.38 15.40 -2.08
CA ALA A 84 -9.78 16.42 -2.95
C ALA A 84 -8.27 16.61 -2.69
N VAL A 85 -7.81 16.38 -1.47
CA VAL A 85 -6.38 16.47 -1.12
C VAL A 85 -5.65 15.14 -1.35
N VAL A 86 -6.26 14.02 -0.96
CA VAL A 86 -5.60 12.70 -0.99
C VAL A 86 -5.54 12.14 -2.41
N SER A 87 -6.60 12.28 -3.22
CA SER A 87 -6.65 11.67 -4.54
C SER A 87 -5.55 12.17 -5.49
N PRO A 88 -5.25 13.48 -5.62
CA PRO A 88 -4.13 13.93 -6.45
C PRO A 88 -2.78 13.39 -6.00
N VAL A 89 -2.55 13.33 -4.68
CA VAL A 89 -1.29 12.79 -4.13
C VAL A 89 -1.12 11.31 -4.50
N VAL A 90 -2.18 10.51 -4.34
CA VAL A 90 -2.15 9.09 -4.69
C VAL A 90 -1.93 8.89 -6.17
N ILE A 91 -2.61 9.67 -7.04
CA ILE A 91 -2.43 9.60 -8.50
C ILE A 91 -0.99 9.91 -8.88
N VAL A 92 -0.42 11.00 -8.37
CA VAL A 92 0.97 11.38 -8.65
C VAL A 92 1.94 10.29 -8.20
N LEU A 93 1.72 9.71 -7.01
CA LEU A 93 2.54 8.59 -6.53
C LEU A 93 2.43 7.34 -7.41
N GLN A 94 1.26 7.04 -7.97
CA GLN A 94 1.09 5.92 -8.90
C GLN A 94 1.92 6.10 -10.18
N PHE A 95 1.98 7.33 -10.72
CA PHE A 95 2.82 7.62 -11.87
C PHE A 95 4.31 7.40 -11.59
N PHE A 96 4.80 7.84 -10.43
CA PHE A 96 6.22 7.77 -10.08
C PHE A 96 6.66 6.40 -9.55
N SER A 97 5.73 5.60 -9.01
CA SER A 97 6.06 4.33 -8.34
C SER A 97 6.16 3.13 -9.28
N GLY A 98 6.06 3.34 -10.59
CA GLY A 98 6.14 2.25 -11.57
C GLY A 98 4.85 1.43 -11.70
N VAL A 99 3.69 2.03 -11.35
CA VAL A 99 2.37 1.43 -11.56
C VAL A 99 1.95 1.58 -13.03
N PHE A 100 2.11 2.79 -13.59
CA PHE A 100 1.73 3.08 -14.98
C PHE A 100 2.90 3.08 -15.94
N PHE A 101 4.11 3.38 -15.48
CA PHE A 101 5.32 3.41 -16.29
C PHE A 101 6.36 2.44 -15.76
N ILE A 102 7.25 1.97 -16.65
CA ILE A 102 8.42 1.20 -16.24
C ILE A 102 9.31 2.11 -15.38
N PHE A 103 9.55 1.73 -14.15
CA PHE A 103 10.24 2.57 -13.16
C PHE A 103 11.60 3.09 -13.62
N THR A 104 12.37 2.26 -14.32
CA THR A 104 13.71 2.60 -14.80
C THR A 104 13.73 3.56 -16.00
N THR A 105 12.59 3.77 -16.67
CA THR A 105 12.49 4.78 -17.75
C THR A 105 12.23 6.19 -17.24
N LEU A 106 11.91 6.32 -15.95
CA LEU A 106 11.69 7.62 -15.31
C LEU A 106 13.03 8.35 -15.09
N PRO A 107 13.03 9.69 -15.12
CA PRO A 107 14.20 10.48 -14.73
C PRO A 107 14.68 10.11 -13.32
N SER A 108 16.00 10.15 -13.07
CA SER A 108 16.61 9.71 -11.82
C SER A 108 16.03 10.42 -10.57
N TRP A 109 15.71 11.70 -10.67
CA TRP A 109 15.11 12.45 -9.56
C TRP A 109 13.71 11.92 -9.21
N MET A 110 12.91 11.49 -10.18
CA MET A 110 11.60 10.86 -9.95
C MET A 110 11.76 9.49 -9.28
N GLN A 111 12.76 8.72 -9.69
CA GLN A 111 13.06 7.42 -9.09
C GLN A 111 13.46 7.58 -7.61
N HIS A 112 14.33 8.54 -7.27
CA HIS A 112 14.70 8.82 -5.90
C HIS A 112 13.53 9.30 -5.06
N PHE A 113 12.70 10.19 -5.61
CA PHE A 113 11.49 10.65 -4.93
C PHE A 113 10.51 9.50 -4.66
N ALA A 114 10.21 8.68 -5.65
CA ALA A 114 9.31 7.54 -5.51
C ALA A 114 9.85 6.50 -4.52
N ALA A 115 11.18 6.30 -4.46
CA ALA A 115 11.81 5.34 -3.56
C ALA A 115 11.62 5.68 -2.07
N ILE A 116 11.23 6.91 -1.74
CA ILE A 116 10.87 7.30 -0.37
C ILE A 116 9.54 6.66 0.03
N PHE A 117 8.60 6.51 -0.89
CA PHE A 117 7.22 6.09 -0.60
C PHE A 117 7.03 4.57 -0.65
N PRO A 118 6.11 4.02 0.17
CA PRO A 118 5.88 2.58 0.24
C PRO A 118 5.29 2.00 -1.05
N LEU A 119 4.58 2.80 -1.85
CA LEU A 119 3.90 2.34 -3.07
C LEU A 119 4.89 1.77 -4.09
N LYS A 120 6.04 2.40 -4.30
CA LYS A 120 7.11 1.90 -5.20
C LYS A 120 7.55 0.50 -4.79
N TRP A 121 7.78 0.29 -3.51
CA TRP A 121 8.27 -0.98 -2.97
C TRP A 121 7.20 -2.07 -3.00
N LEU A 122 5.95 -1.70 -2.72
CA LEU A 122 4.82 -2.63 -2.85
C LEU A 122 4.63 -3.07 -4.31
N THR A 123 4.71 -2.13 -5.26
CA THR A 123 4.60 -2.42 -6.69
C THR A 123 5.74 -3.34 -7.17
N GLN A 124 6.98 -3.08 -6.75
CA GLN A 124 8.14 -3.94 -7.05
C GLN A 124 7.97 -5.33 -6.44
N GLY A 125 7.48 -5.42 -5.20
CA GLY A 125 7.18 -6.69 -4.55
C GLY A 125 6.12 -7.49 -5.31
N MET A 126 5.05 -6.85 -5.76
CA MET A 126 4.02 -7.52 -6.57
C MET A 126 4.57 -8.01 -7.92
N ARG A 127 5.46 -7.23 -8.57
CA ARG A 127 6.13 -7.68 -9.79
C ARG A 127 6.99 -8.92 -9.53
N SER A 128 7.68 -9.02 -8.40
CA SER A 128 8.50 -10.19 -8.07
C SER A 128 7.67 -11.48 -7.92
N VAL A 129 6.39 -11.35 -7.57
CA VAL A 129 5.48 -12.49 -7.45
C VAL A 129 5.01 -12.98 -8.81
N PHE A 130 4.53 -12.07 -9.66
CA PHE A 130 3.81 -12.42 -10.89
C PHE A 130 4.69 -12.44 -12.15
N LEU A 131 5.86 -11.81 -12.12
CA LEU A 131 6.78 -11.80 -13.26
C LEU A 131 7.86 -12.86 -13.13
N PRO A 132 8.40 -13.36 -14.27
CA PRO A 132 9.59 -14.20 -14.28
C PRO A 132 10.79 -13.47 -13.65
N ASP A 133 11.71 -14.22 -13.02
CA ASP A 133 12.86 -13.63 -12.33
C ASP A 133 13.82 -12.91 -13.27
N SER A 134 13.80 -13.23 -14.56
CA SER A 134 14.54 -12.48 -15.59
C SER A 134 14.17 -10.98 -15.63
N PHE A 135 12.95 -10.62 -15.25
CA PHE A 135 12.51 -9.23 -15.18
C PHE A 135 13.15 -8.44 -14.03
N ALA A 136 13.76 -9.11 -13.05
CA ALA A 136 14.53 -8.45 -11.99
C ALA A 136 15.65 -7.57 -12.56
N THR A 137 16.20 -7.91 -13.72
CA THR A 137 17.23 -7.12 -14.42
C THR A 137 16.74 -5.75 -14.89
N GLN A 138 15.42 -5.58 -15.03
CA GLN A 138 14.78 -4.31 -15.41
C GLN A 138 14.51 -3.39 -14.20
N GLU A 139 14.67 -3.89 -12.98
CA GLU A 139 14.61 -3.03 -11.78
C GLU A 139 15.89 -2.21 -11.62
N ALA A 140 15.81 -1.08 -10.95
CA ALA A 140 16.93 -0.17 -10.76
C ALA A 140 18.15 -0.82 -10.10
N ALA A 141 17.93 -1.76 -9.18
CA ALA A 141 18.98 -2.53 -8.51
C ALA A 141 19.32 -3.85 -9.22
N LYS A 142 18.71 -4.12 -10.38
CA LYS A 142 18.82 -5.41 -11.12
C LYS A 142 18.49 -6.63 -10.27
N SER A 143 17.69 -6.45 -9.23
CA SER A 143 17.22 -7.47 -8.29
C SER A 143 15.89 -7.07 -7.68
N TRP A 144 15.12 -8.02 -7.16
CA TRP A 144 13.83 -7.75 -6.52
C TRP A 144 13.95 -7.03 -5.17
N GLU A 145 15.11 -7.04 -4.52
CA GLU A 145 15.37 -6.39 -3.21
C GLU A 145 14.33 -6.74 -2.13
N ILE A 146 13.88 -7.99 -2.05
CA ILE A 146 12.77 -8.44 -1.18
C ILE A 146 12.94 -8.01 0.28
N ASN A 147 14.15 -8.14 0.83
CA ASN A 147 14.44 -7.72 2.21
C ASN A 147 14.27 -6.21 2.41
N LYS A 148 14.68 -5.43 1.43
CA LYS A 148 14.54 -3.96 1.47
C LYS A 148 13.09 -3.52 1.36
N ILE A 149 12.29 -4.22 0.54
CA ILE A 149 10.84 -4.02 0.46
C ILE A 149 10.21 -4.22 1.85
N ALA A 150 10.53 -5.33 2.52
CA ALA A 150 9.99 -5.62 3.85
C ALA A 150 10.38 -4.54 4.87
N ILE A 151 11.67 -4.16 4.93
CA ILE A 151 12.17 -3.13 5.85
C ILE A 151 11.45 -1.79 5.63
N ILE A 152 11.30 -1.37 4.37
CA ILE A 152 10.66 -0.07 4.08
C ILE A 152 9.16 -0.11 4.40
N LEU A 153 8.46 -1.18 4.09
CA LEU A 153 7.04 -1.31 4.44
C LEU A 153 6.84 -1.34 5.96
N ILE A 154 7.70 -2.02 6.71
CA ILE A 154 7.67 -2.02 8.17
C ILE A 154 7.95 -0.61 8.73
N ALA A 155 8.96 0.08 8.19
CA ALA A 155 9.27 1.44 8.61
C ALA A 155 8.08 2.40 8.40
N TRP A 156 7.40 2.30 7.25
CA TRP A 156 6.21 3.08 6.96
C TRP A 156 5.00 2.69 7.82
N LEU A 157 4.84 1.41 8.14
CA LEU A 157 3.81 0.96 9.08
C LEU A 157 4.04 1.59 10.47
N ILE A 158 5.26 1.51 10.98
CA ILE A 158 5.62 2.09 12.30
C ILE A 158 5.41 3.62 12.28
N ALA A 159 5.89 4.30 11.24
CA ALA A 159 5.73 5.74 11.09
C ALA A 159 4.25 6.13 10.98
N GLY A 160 3.46 5.41 10.19
CA GLY A 160 2.03 5.65 10.02
C GLY A 160 1.25 5.46 11.32
N VAL A 161 1.53 4.40 12.08
CA VAL A 161 0.92 4.16 13.39
C VAL A 161 1.31 5.28 14.38
N PHE A 162 2.60 5.63 14.44
CA PHE A 162 3.08 6.67 15.33
C PHE A 162 2.45 8.04 15.05
N ILE A 163 2.38 8.43 13.78
CA ILE A 163 1.74 9.69 13.36
C ILE A 163 0.25 9.63 13.67
N SER A 164 -0.42 8.50 13.38
CA SER A 164 -1.84 8.32 13.68
C SER A 164 -2.14 8.47 15.16
N LEU A 165 -1.34 7.87 16.03
CA LEU A 165 -1.53 7.98 17.48
C LEU A 165 -1.32 9.41 18.01
N LYS A 166 -0.38 10.17 17.41
CA LYS A 166 -0.13 11.57 17.79
C LYS A 166 -1.17 12.55 17.26
N THR A 167 -1.70 12.30 16.05
CA THR A 167 -2.64 13.21 15.37
C THR A 167 -4.10 12.89 15.67
N PHE A 168 -4.38 11.66 16.12
CA PHE A 168 -5.74 11.24 16.43
C PHE A 168 -6.19 11.86 17.74
N LYS A 169 -6.83 13.03 17.66
CA LYS A 169 -7.50 13.66 18.79
C LYS A 169 -8.99 13.33 18.71
N TRP A 170 -9.51 12.62 19.72
CA TRP A 170 -10.92 12.70 20.03
C TRP A 170 -11.17 14.13 20.52
N THR A 171 -11.61 15.01 19.62
CA THR A 171 -12.01 16.35 20.04
C THR A 171 -13.18 16.21 21.01
N LYS A 172 -12.88 16.38 22.30
CA LYS A 172 -13.88 16.73 23.30
C LYS A 172 -14.22 18.21 23.06
N GLU A 173 -15.25 18.47 22.29
CA GLU A 173 -16.01 19.70 22.28
C GLU A 173 -17.49 19.32 22.22
#